data_3a28cc6d293916771ba83e170fd5452e
#
_entry.id   3a28cc6d293916771ba83e170fd5452e
#
_cell.length_a   1.000
_cell.length_b   1.000
_cell.length_c   1.000
_cell.angle_alpha   90.00
_cell.angle_beta   90.00
_cell.angle_gamma   90.00
#
_symmetry.space_group_name_H-M   'P 1'
#
loop_
_entity.id
_entity.type
_entity.pdbx_description
1 polymer ?
#
loop_
_entity_poly.entity_id
_entity_poly.type
_entity_poly.pdbx_seq_one_letter_code
_entity_poly.pdbx_strand_id
1 'polypeptide(L)'
;MAPPETAEETAHRQEREQRAVNLQRESSLDQSLAPFRVGSVGSLNAVPLTRGLEEEVIYATPSRLAEMLQRDELDAALVSVVEVLFNDRYDILDGIAIASLGEVRSVVLAHRKPLDEATEVFCDTASLTSVQLLRVLLAERGLKPDFKPLASYDFAALPDYAMLIGDPALDFALGPREHEIWDLGAAWYELTNLPFVYAVWALRRGVENAPLRRLLREARDFGLDTLDTIIRSRTEYTYDFRKDYLGWHIHYHLGSDEKRGLAKFMELLRRHGCGHIFEPRFVV
;
A
#
# COMPACT_ATOMS: atom_id res chain seq x y z
N MET A 1 47.27 17.90 16.89
CA MET A 1 46.11 17.04 16.79
C MET A 1 44.88 17.95 16.76
N ALA A 2 44.05 17.86 15.74
CA ALA A 2 42.74 18.52 15.73
C ALA A 2 41.85 17.93 16.86
N PRO A 3 41.00 18.73 17.53
CA PRO A 3 40.10 18.22 18.53
C PRO A 3 39.13 17.21 17.87
N PRO A 4 38.66 16.20 18.60
CA PRO A 4 37.67 15.24 18.08
C PRO A 4 36.38 16.00 17.73
N GLU A 5 35.78 15.63 16.58
CA GLU A 5 34.54 16.18 16.09
C GLU A 5 33.43 15.93 17.13
N THR A 6 32.61 16.90 17.40
CA THR A 6 31.48 16.77 18.33
C THR A 6 30.37 15.94 17.69
N ALA A 7 29.47 15.38 18.49
CA ALA A 7 28.32 14.61 18.00
C ALA A 7 27.41 15.47 17.08
N GLU A 8 27.30 16.77 17.35
CA GLU A 8 26.52 17.72 16.57
C GLU A 8 27.19 18.02 15.21
N GLU A 9 28.51 18.20 15.17
CA GLU A 9 29.27 18.36 13.93
C GLU A 9 29.23 17.11 13.05
N THR A 10 29.28 15.91 13.67
CA THR A 10 29.14 14.64 12.98
C THR A 10 27.74 14.49 12.37
N ALA A 11 26.68 14.85 13.11
CA ALA A 11 25.30 14.81 12.62
C ALA A 11 25.09 15.78 11.45
N HIS A 12 25.59 17.01 11.54
CA HIS A 12 25.52 18.00 10.46
C HIS A 12 26.33 17.59 9.21
N ARG A 13 27.45 16.89 9.39
CA ARG A 13 28.21 16.34 8.26
C ARG A 13 27.45 15.24 7.56
N GLN A 14 26.90 14.28 8.32
CA GLN A 14 26.09 13.19 7.78
C GLN A 14 24.85 13.70 7.05
N GLU A 15 24.19 14.73 7.59
CA GLU A 15 23.03 15.35 6.96
C GLU A 15 23.41 16.06 5.64
N ARG A 16 24.57 16.70 5.55
CA ARG A 16 25.07 17.31 4.30
C ARG A 16 25.49 16.27 3.27
N GLU A 17 26.16 15.19 3.70
CA GLU A 17 26.56 14.08 2.82
C GLU A 17 25.31 13.39 2.26
N GLN A 18 24.32 13.12 3.11
CA GLN A 18 23.06 12.53 2.68
C GLN A 18 22.29 13.44 1.71
N ARG A 19 22.27 14.75 1.98
CA ARG A 19 21.64 15.73 1.09
C ARG A 19 22.36 15.80 -0.27
N ALA A 20 23.68 15.70 -0.30
CA ALA A 20 24.45 15.67 -1.54
C ALA A 20 24.18 14.40 -2.36
N VAL A 21 24.10 13.23 -1.69
CA VAL A 21 23.71 11.96 -2.31
C VAL A 21 22.29 12.04 -2.90
N ASN A 22 21.35 12.62 -2.15
CA ASN A 22 19.97 12.78 -2.60
C ASN A 22 19.87 13.69 -3.83
N LEU A 23 20.58 14.85 -3.83
CA LEU A 23 20.64 15.76 -4.98
C LEU A 23 21.28 15.11 -6.21
N GLN A 24 22.31 14.29 -6.01
CA GLN A 24 22.97 13.56 -7.10
C GLN A 24 22.04 12.46 -7.66
N ARG A 25 21.24 11.81 -6.83
CA ARG A 25 20.21 10.85 -7.27
C ARG A 25 19.04 11.54 -7.95
N GLU A 26 18.57 12.68 -7.45
CA GLU A 26 17.54 13.49 -8.14
C GLU A 26 17.97 13.84 -9.56
N SER A 27 19.23 14.25 -9.75
CA SER A 27 19.77 14.56 -11.08
C SER A 27 19.98 13.31 -11.96
N SER A 28 20.10 12.12 -11.37
CA SER A 28 20.27 10.86 -12.12
C SER A 28 18.95 10.19 -12.52
N LEU A 29 17.83 10.57 -11.87
CA LEU A 29 16.47 10.18 -12.25
C LEU A 29 15.90 11.03 -13.42
N ASP A 30 16.73 11.80 -14.11
CA ASP A 30 16.39 12.54 -15.34
C ASP A 30 16.11 11.59 -16.53
N GLN A 31 15.55 10.41 -16.26
CA GLN A 31 15.09 9.43 -17.21
C GLN A 31 13.57 9.45 -17.24
N SER A 32 13.02 9.92 -18.33
CA SER A 32 11.59 9.95 -18.56
C SER A 32 10.98 8.54 -18.52
N LEU A 33 9.77 8.42 -17.93
CA LEU A 33 8.93 7.23 -18.05
C LEU A 33 8.50 6.97 -19.51
N ALA A 34 8.56 7.98 -20.38
CA ALA A 34 8.18 7.80 -21.78
C ALA A 34 9.00 6.68 -22.47
N PRO A 35 8.38 5.81 -23.26
CA PRO A 35 6.99 5.91 -23.75
C PRO A 35 5.93 5.26 -22.84
N PHE A 36 6.28 4.84 -21.64
CA PHE A 36 5.38 4.09 -20.75
C PHE A 36 4.38 5.00 -20.03
N ARG A 37 3.16 4.51 -19.88
CA ARG A 37 2.08 5.15 -19.12
C ARG A 37 1.96 4.42 -17.78
N VAL A 38 2.27 5.12 -16.71
CA VAL A 38 2.37 4.55 -15.36
C VAL A 38 1.36 5.21 -14.45
N GLY A 39 0.60 4.41 -13.70
CA GLY A 39 -0.38 4.88 -12.75
C GLY A 39 -0.03 4.57 -11.30
N SER A 40 -0.34 5.46 -10.37
CA SER A 40 -0.21 5.24 -8.93
C SER A 40 -1.34 5.90 -8.15
N VAL A 41 -1.51 5.46 -6.90
CA VAL A 41 -2.37 6.15 -5.94
C VAL A 41 -1.64 7.33 -5.32
N GLY A 42 -2.39 8.40 -4.98
CA GLY A 42 -1.81 9.60 -4.35
C GLY A 42 -1.74 9.53 -2.83
N SER A 43 -2.05 8.39 -2.20
CA SER A 43 -2.05 8.23 -0.76
C SER A 43 -0.64 8.27 -0.15
N LEU A 44 -0.54 8.70 1.10
CA LEU A 44 0.73 8.91 1.80
C LEU A 44 1.67 7.68 1.77
N ASN A 45 1.12 6.46 1.88
CA ASN A 45 1.89 5.22 1.84
C ASN A 45 2.49 4.86 0.47
N ALA A 46 2.04 5.48 -0.61
CA ALA A 46 2.57 5.23 -1.96
C ALA A 46 3.69 6.20 -2.35
N VAL A 47 3.82 7.33 -1.67
CA VAL A 47 4.80 8.38 -1.99
C VAL A 47 6.23 7.86 -2.16
N PRO A 48 6.76 6.96 -1.29
CA PRO A 48 8.11 6.44 -1.47
C PRO A 48 8.31 5.62 -2.76
N LEU A 49 7.24 5.05 -3.32
CA LEU A 49 7.32 4.21 -4.52
C LEU A 49 7.31 5.00 -5.84
N THR A 50 7.02 6.29 -5.78
CA THR A 50 6.95 7.17 -6.96
C THR A 50 7.94 8.34 -6.88
N ARG A 51 8.88 8.29 -5.93
CA ARG A 51 9.84 9.37 -5.68
C ARG A 51 10.73 9.61 -6.90
N GLY A 52 10.74 10.87 -7.37
CA GLY A 52 11.48 11.28 -8.57
C GLY A 52 10.74 11.02 -9.90
N LEU A 53 9.51 10.49 -9.84
CA LEU A 53 8.63 10.25 -10.99
C LEU A 53 7.29 10.98 -10.85
N GLU A 54 7.15 11.85 -9.87
CA GLU A 54 5.87 12.45 -9.46
C GLU A 54 5.16 13.21 -10.60
N GLU A 55 5.95 13.85 -11.48
CA GLU A 55 5.43 14.64 -12.61
C GLU A 55 4.96 13.78 -13.79
N GLU A 56 5.40 12.51 -13.86
CA GLU A 56 5.13 11.61 -14.99
C GLU A 56 4.11 10.54 -14.68
N VAL A 57 3.82 10.31 -13.39
CA VAL A 57 2.87 9.28 -12.93
C VAL A 57 1.45 9.83 -12.98
N ILE A 58 0.52 9.04 -13.51
CA ILE A 58 -0.92 9.33 -13.53
C ILE A 58 -1.51 8.93 -12.17
N TYR A 59 -1.95 9.91 -11.38
CA TYR A 59 -2.58 9.64 -10.09
C TYR A 59 -4.08 9.44 -10.23
N ALA A 60 -4.59 8.32 -9.68
CA ALA A 60 -6.01 8.01 -9.65
C ALA A 60 -6.34 7.11 -8.44
N THR A 61 -7.63 6.86 -8.22
CA THR A 61 -8.07 5.88 -7.21
C THR A 61 -7.67 4.45 -7.62
N PRO A 62 -7.47 3.51 -6.67
CA PRO A 62 -7.11 2.13 -7.00
C PRO A 62 -8.05 1.46 -8.01
N SER A 63 -9.36 1.65 -7.86
CA SER A 63 -10.36 1.12 -8.78
C SER A 63 -10.22 1.72 -10.20
N ARG A 64 -9.96 3.03 -10.30
CA ARG A 64 -9.76 3.69 -11.60
C ARG A 64 -8.47 3.22 -12.28
N LEU A 65 -7.39 3.03 -11.52
CA LEU A 65 -6.14 2.47 -12.05
C LEU A 65 -6.34 1.05 -12.60
N ALA A 66 -7.11 0.22 -11.89
CA ALA A 66 -7.46 -1.13 -12.35
C ALA A 66 -8.26 -1.08 -13.67
N GLU A 67 -9.26 -0.20 -13.79
CA GLU A 67 -9.99 0.01 -15.05
C GLU A 67 -9.08 0.45 -16.20
N MET A 68 -8.16 1.38 -15.95
CA MET A 68 -7.22 1.88 -16.95
C MET A 68 -6.27 0.78 -17.43
N LEU A 69 -5.76 -0.07 -16.50
CA LEU A 69 -4.98 -1.25 -16.87
C LEU A 69 -5.78 -2.24 -17.72
N GLN A 70 -7.04 -2.51 -17.35
CA GLN A 70 -7.92 -3.43 -18.08
C GLN A 70 -8.23 -2.94 -19.49
N ARG A 71 -8.25 -1.62 -19.71
CA ARG A 71 -8.48 -0.98 -21.01
C ARG A 71 -7.21 -0.73 -21.80
N ASP A 72 -6.05 -1.23 -21.34
CA ASP A 72 -4.74 -0.99 -21.93
C ASP A 72 -4.35 0.50 -22.02
N GLU A 73 -4.94 1.35 -21.14
CA GLU A 73 -4.61 2.76 -21.02
C GLU A 73 -3.32 3.01 -20.22
N LEU A 74 -2.88 2.01 -19.42
CA LEU A 74 -1.62 2.00 -18.67
C LEU A 74 -0.78 0.78 -19.02
N ASP A 75 0.53 0.92 -18.94
CA ASP A 75 1.51 -0.15 -19.14
C ASP A 75 1.92 -0.76 -17.79
N ALA A 76 1.86 0.03 -16.72
CA ALA A 76 2.01 -0.41 -15.33
C ALA A 76 1.16 0.45 -14.39
N ALA A 77 0.75 -0.13 -13.26
CA ALA A 77 0.14 0.62 -12.18
C ALA A 77 0.35 -0.02 -10.81
N LEU A 78 0.42 0.82 -9.77
CA LEU A 78 0.37 0.40 -8.38
C LEU A 78 -1.09 0.13 -8.00
N VAL A 79 -1.47 -1.13 -7.95
CA VAL A 79 -2.86 -1.56 -7.74
C VAL A 79 -3.00 -2.57 -6.61
N SER A 80 -4.22 -2.77 -6.16
CA SER A 80 -4.59 -3.87 -5.26
C SER A 80 -4.02 -5.20 -5.76
N VAL A 81 -3.35 -5.98 -4.90
CA VAL A 81 -2.78 -7.27 -5.31
C VAL A 81 -3.85 -8.22 -5.85
N VAL A 82 -5.08 -8.14 -5.36
CA VAL A 82 -6.20 -8.96 -5.82
C VAL A 82 -6.55 -8.69 -7.28
N GLU A 83 -6.29 -7.48 -7.83
CA GLU A 83 -6.43 -7.23 -9.27
C GLU A 83 -5.57 -8.17 -10.10
N VAL A 84 -4.33 -8.41 -9.68
CA VAL A 84 -3.43 -9.34 -10.37
C VAL A 84 -3.86 -10.80 -10.14
N LEU A 85 -4.34 -11.11 -8.93
CA LEU A 85 -4.79 -12.47 -8.61
C LEU A 85 -6.08 -12.88 -9.35
N PHE A 86 -6.92 -11.92 -9.72
CA PHE A 86 -8.20 -12.18 -10.41
C PHE A 86 -8.09 -12.05 -11.92
N ASN A 87 -6.96 -11.55 -12.44
CA ASN A 87 -6.78 -11.28 -13.86
C ASN A 87 -5.44 -11.83 -14.37
N ASP A 88 -5.45 -12.88 -15.19
CA ASP A 88 -4.23 -13.46 -15.79
C ASP A 88 -3.69 -12.62 -16.96
N ARG A 89 -3.52 -11.32 -16.74
CA ARG A 89 -3.04 -10.35 -17.75
C ARG A 89 -1.79 -9.60 -17.32
N TYR A 90 -1.43 -9.69 -16.05
CA TYR A 90 -0.38 -8.88 -15.43
C TYR A 90 0.73 -9.74 -14.85
N ASP A 91 1.93 -9.20 -14.86
CA ASP A 91 3.05 -9.68 -14.07
C ASP A 91 3.24 -8.75 -12.87
N ILE A 92 3.76 -9.27 -11.77
CA ILE A 92 4.12 -8.47 -10.58
C ILE A 92 5.60 -8.08 -10.67
N LEU A 93 5.92 -6.80 -10.52
CA LEU A 93 7.31 -6.37 -10.33
C LEU A 93 7.82 -6.94 -9.01
N ASP A 94 8.79 -7.84 -9.09
CA ASP A 94 9.36 -8.49 -7.92
C ASP A 94 10.13 -7.52 -7.02
N GLY A 95 10.09 -7.78 -5.72
CA GLY A 95 10.84 -7.03 -4.71
C GLY A 95 10.17 -5.74 -4.22
N ILE A 96 9.00 -5.35 -4.75
CA ILE A 96 8.30 -4.11 -4.37
C ILE A 96 6.83 -4.38 -4.08
N ALA A 97 6.35 -3.90 -2.93
CA ALA A 97 4.95 -3.94 -2.54
C ALA A 97 4.62 -2.82 -1.55
N ILE A 98 3.34 -2.61 -1.29
CA ILE A 98 2.84 -2.01 -0.05
C ILE A 98 2.34 -3.16 0.81
N ALA A 99 2.99 -3.38 1.94
CA ALA A 99 2.73 -4.47 2.87
C ALA A 99 2.79 -3.99 4.32
N SER A 100 2.35 -4.82 5.27
CA SER A 100 2.58 -4.60 6.71
C SER A 100 2.87 -5.91 7.42
N LEU A 101 3.57 -5.83 8.54
CA LEU A 101 3.73 -6.92 9.51
C LEU A 101 3.05 -6.50 10.82
N GLY A 102 1.81 -6.92 11.03
CA GLY A 102 0.97 -6.42 12.11
C GLY A 102 0.13 -5.21 11.69
N GLU A 103 -0.07 -4.24 12.58
CA GLU A 103 -0.92 -3.06 12.32
C GLU A 103 -0.53 -2.31 11.04
N VAL A 104 -1.54 -2.01 10.21
CA VAL A 104 -1.40 -1.20 9.00
C VAL A 104 -1.94 0.21 9.18
N ARG A 105 -2.83 0.44 10.16
CA ARG A 105 -3.53 1.68 10.49
C ARG A 105 -4.45 2.23 9.41
N SER A 106 -4.14 2.01 8.14
CA SER A 106 -4.86 2.54 6.99
C SER A 106 -5.82 1.55 6.32
N VAL A 107 -6.09 0.39 6.94
CA VAL A 107 -7.09 -0.59 6.49
C VAL A 107 -7.78 -1.14 7.74
N VAL A 108 -8.97 -0.63 8.03
CA VAL A 108 -9.65 -0.88 9.30
C VAL A 108 -11.14 -1.20 9.10
N LEU A 109 -11.69 -2.01 9.98
CA LEU A 109 -13.13 -2.09 10.20
C LEU A 109 -13.47 -1.27 11.45
N ALA A 110 -14.22 -0.20 11.25
CA ALA A 110 -14.85 0.56 12.32
C ALA A 110 -16.15 -0.13 12.73
N HIS A 111 -16.35 -0.41 14.01
CA HIS A 111 -17.56 -1.10 14.49
C HIS A 111 -18.05 -0.55 15.81
N ARG A 112 -19.40 -0.40 15.95
CA ARG A 112 -20.07 0.02 17.20
C ARG A 112 -20.56 -1.13 18.05
N LYS A 113 -20.68 -2.32 17.44
CA LYS A 113 -21.19 -3.54 18.08
C LYS A 113 -20.17 -4.65 17.95
N PRO A 114 -20.25 -5.71 18.77
CA PRO A 114 -19.40 -6.88 18.65
C PRO A 114 -19.39 -7.45 17.22
N LEU A 115 -18.25 -7.97 16.77
CA LEU A 115 -18.09 -8.46 15.39
C LEU A 115 -18.98 -9.64 15.05
N ASP A 116 -19.33 -10.47 16.03
CA ASP A 116 -20.22 -11.62 15.90
C ASP A 116 -21.70 -11.25 15.67
N GLU A 117 -22.05 -9.99 15.90
CA GLU A 117 -23.38 -9.45 15.59
C GLU A 117 -23.48 -8.88 14.15
N ALA A 118 -22.37 -8.88 13.40
CA ALA A 118 -22.32 -8.28 12.07
C ALA A 118 -23.15 -9.12 11.07
N THR A 119 -24.27 -8.59 10.63
CA THR A 119 -25.10 -9.15 9.55
C THR A 119 -24.82 -8.48 8.20
N GLU A 120 -24.34 -7.24 8.22
CA GLU A 120 -23.93 -6.47 7.03
C GLU A 120 -22.72 -5.61 7.36
N VAL A 121 -21.85 -5.40 6.37
CA VAL A 121 -20.66 -4.55 6.47
C VAL A 121 -20.61 -3.63 5.26
N PHE A 122 -20.45 -2.34 5.51
CA PHE A 122 -20.32 -1.33 4.46
C PHE A 122 -18.84 -1.09 4.16
N CYS A 123 -18.44 -1.32 2.92
CA CYS A 123 -17.04 -1.30 2.54
C CYS A 123 -16.74 -0.15 1.60
N ASP A 124 -15.62 0.53 1.87
CA ASP A 124 -14.93 1.30 0.85
C ASP A 124 -14.52 0.35 -0.27
N THR A 125 -15.03 0.59 -1.46
CA THR A 125 -14.80 -0.27 -2.63
C THR A 125 -13.60 0.16 -3.48
N ALA A 126 -12.85 1.18 -3.04
CA ALA A 126 -11.67 1.65 -3.78
C ALA A 126 -10.54 0.61 -3.79
N SER A 127 -10.44 -0.28 -2.78
CA SER A 127 -9.45 -1.36 -2.75
C SER A 127 -10.09 -2.75 -2.69
N LEU A 128 -9.99 -3.48 -3.78
CA LEU A 128 -10.47 -4.86 -3.86
C LEU A 128 -9.75 -5.79 -2.86
N THR A 129 -8.44 -5.58 -2.65
CA THR A 129 -7.66 -6.37 -1.68
C THR A 129 -8.20 -6.24 -0.27
N SER A 130 -8.51 -5.03 0.19
CA SER A 130 -9.00 -4.79 1.55
C SER A 130 -10.37 -5.41 1.80
N VAL A 131 -11.26 -5.36 0.80
CA VAL A 131 -12.57 -6.03 0.86
C VAL A 131 -12.40 -7.56 0.97
N GLN A 132 -11.51 -8.15 0.18
CA GLN A 132 -11.27 -9.59 0.24
C GLN A 132 -10.55 -10.02 1.51
N LEU A 133 -9.63 -9.19 2.04
CA LEU A 133 -9.00 -9.42 3.34
C LEU A 133 -10.05 -9.48 4.45
N LEU A 134 -10.93 -8.46 4.53
CA LEU A 134 -12.00 -8.44 5.52
C LEU A 134 -12.92 -9.67 5.39
N ARG A 135 -13.28 -10.04 4.16
CA ARG A 135 -14.12 -11.23 3.89
C ARG A 135 -13.47 -12.50 4.43
N VAL A 136 -12.19 -12.69 4.16
CA VAL A 136 -11.41 -13.85 4.65
C VAL A 136 -11.34 -13.83 6.19
N LEU A 137 -10.98 -12.70 6.81
CA LEU A 137 -10.86 -12.60 8.26
C LEU A 137 -12.17 -12.87 9.01
N LEU A 138 -13.30 -12.38 8.48
CA LEU A 138 -14.62 -12.67 9.04
C LEU A 138 -15.01 -14.15 8.82
N ALA A 139 -14.73 -14.71 7.65
CA ALA A 139 -15.02 -16.11 7.33
C ALA A 139 -14.21 -17.09 8.20
N GLU A 140 -12.94 -16.81 8.51
CA GLU A 140 -12.11 -17.61 9.44
C GLU A 140 -12.65 -17.54 10.89
N ARG A 141 -13.44 -16.52 11.24
CA ARG A 141 -14.21 -16.42 12.49
C ARG A 141 -15.61 -17.06 12.40
N GLY A 142 -15.96 -17.67 11.27
CA GLY A 142 -17.29 -18.26 11.04
C GLY A 142 -18.39 -17.25 10.69
N LEU A 143 -18.02 -15.98 10.43
CA LEU A 143 -18.97 -14.90 10.14
C LEU A 143 -19.10 -14.68 8.63
N LYS A 144 -20.33 -14.45 8.17
CA LYS A 144 -20.63 -14.25 6.74
C LYS A 144 -21.65 -13.11 6.55
N PRO A 145 -21.30 -11.87 6.91
CA PRO A 145 -22.17 -10.73 6.69
C PRO A 145 -22.33 -10.42 5.20
N ASP A 146 -23.39 -9.69 4.87
CA ASP A 146 -23.56 -9.10 3.56
C ASP A 146 -22.61 -7.92 3.37
N PHE A 147 -21.90 -7.88 2.26
CA PHE A 147 -20.98 -6.79 1.91
C PHE A 147 -21.68 -5.77 1.02
N LYS A 148 -21.75 -4.53 1.46
CA LYS A 148 -22.38 -3.41 0.75
C LYS A 148 -21.38 -2.28 0.50
N PRO A 149 -21.51 -1.50 -0.59
CA PRO A 149 -20.66 -0.33 -0.78
C PRO A 149 -20.96 0.74 0.26
N LEU A 150 -19.90 1.36 0.80
CA LEU A 150 -20.00 2.54 1.65
C LEU A 150 -20.35 3.75 0.78
N ALA A 151 -21.43 4.45 1.12
CA ALA A 151 -21.95 5.52 0.29
C ALA A 151 -21.17 6.85 0.42
N SER A 152 -20.61 7.11 1.60
CA SER A 152 -19.86 8.35 1.88
C SER A 152 -18.94 8.18 3.08
N TYR A 153 -17.98 9.11 3.21
CA TYR A 153 -17.10 9.24 4.37
C TYR A 153 -17.62 10.26 5.40
N ASP A 154 -18.93 10.34 5.59
CA ASP A 154 -19.50 11.10 6.71
C ASP A 154 -19.29 10.31 8.01
N PHE A 155 -18.21 10.64 8.72
CA PHE A 155 -17.82 9.93 9.95
C PHE A 155 -18.83 10.03 11.08
N ALA A 156 -19.67 11.08 11.10
CA ALA A 156 -20.75 11.22 12.07
C ALA A 156 -21.92 10.26 11.79
N ALA A 157 -22.09 9.86 10.53
CA ALA A 157 -23.19 9.00 10.07
C ALA A 157 -22.71 7.61 9.60
N LEU A 158 -21.50 7.18 9.99
CA LEU A 158 -21.00 5.85 9.63
C LEU A 158 -21.92 4.74 10.16
N PRO A 159 -22.18 3.70 9.35
CA PRO A 159 -22.87 2.49 9.79
C PRO A 159 -22.20 1.81 10.98
N ASP A 160 -22.92 0.91 11.68
CA ASP A 160 -22.37 0.14 12.78
C ASP A 160 -21.11 -0.67 12.42
N TYR A 161 -20.98 -1.07 11.15
CA TYR A 161 -19.81 -1.77 10.62
C TYR A 161 -19.40 -1.12 9.29
N ALA A 162 -18.29 -0.39 9.28
CA ALA A 162 -17.78 0.30 8.11
C ALA A 162 -16.28 0.02 7.92
N MET A 163 -15.93 -0.57 6.77
CA MET A 163 -14.52 -0.73 6.40
C MET A 163 -14.04 0.51 5.69
N LEU A 164 -12.96 1.09 6.20
CA LEU A 164 -12.28 2.27 5.68
C LEU A 164 -10.86 1.93 5.24
N ILE A 165 -10.38 2.61 4.20
CA ILE A 165 -9.01 2.43 3.69
C ILE A 165 -8.31 3.76 3.43
N GLY A 166 -6.97 3.71 3.39
CA GLY A 166 -6.11 4.85 3.05
C GLY A 166 -6.28 6.04 3.99
N ASP A 167 -6.21 7.25 3.43
CA ASP A 167 -6.32 8.47 4.21
C ASP A 167 -7.64 8.61 4.97
N PRO A 168 -8.82 8.24 4.42
CA PRO A 168 -10.06 8.19 5.20
C PRO A 168 -10.00 7.29 6.45
N ALA A 169 -9.30 6.17 6.39
CA ALA A 169 -9.10 5.32 7.57
C ALA A 169 -8.21 5.99 8.61
N LEU A 170 -7.15 6.66 8.19
CA LEU A 170 -6.26 7.41 9.07
C LEU A 170 -6.98 8.61 9.71
N ASP A 171 -7.72 9.40 8.93
CA ASP A 171 -8.50 10.53 9.42
C ASP A 171 -9.52 10.09 10.46
N PHE A 172 -10.22 8.99 10.18
CA PHE A 172 -11.18 8.41 11.13
C PHE A 172 -10.49 7.91 12.41
N ALA A 173 -9.36 7.21 12.28
CA ALA A 173 -8.66 6.65 13.43
C ALA A 173 -8.05 7.71 14.35
N LEU A 174 -7.64 8.85 13.79
CA LEU A 174 -7.05 9.96 14.55
C LEU A 174 -8.10 10.95 15.09
N GLY A 175 -9.33 10.92 14.56
CA GLY A 175 -10.42 11.79 14.96
C GLY A 175 -11.23 11.26 16.14
N PRO A 176 -12.17 12.09 16.66
CA PRO A 176 -13.15 11.65 17.65
C PRO A 176 -14.09 10.61 17.01
N ARG A 177 -14.35 9.51 17.72
CA ARG A 177 -15.18 8.42 17.22
C ARG A 177 -15.90 7.65 18.34
N GLU A 178 -17.03 7.08 18.00
CA GLU A 178 -17.78 6.15 18.86
C GLU A 178 -17.50 4.68 18.53
N HIS A 179 -16.97 4.41 17.34
CA HIS A 179 -16.63 3.06 16.91
C HIS A 179 -15.30 2.59 17.51
N GLU A 180 -15.22 1.33 17.82
CA GLU A 180 -13.97 0.62 17.99
C GLU A 180 -13.31 0.40 16.62
N ILE A 181 -12.00 0.18 16.61
CA ILE A 181 -11.22 -0.07 15.40
C ILE A 181 -10.67 -1.48 15.45
N TRP A 182 -11.00 -2.27 14.43
CA TRP A 182 -10.34 -3.53 14.16
C TRP A 182 -9.39 -3.35 12.98
N ASP A 183 -8.08 -3.27 13.27
CA ASP A 183 -7.03 -3.15 12.26
C ASP A 183 -6.86 -4.48 11.53
N LEU A 184 -7.01 -4.47 10.19
CA LEU A 184 -7.02 -5.71 9.41
C LEU A 184 -5.61 -6.29 9.20
N GLY A 185 -4.57 -5.47 9.27
CA GLY A 185 -3.19 -5.94 9.25
C GLY A 185 -2.82 -6.67 10.54
N ALA A 186 -3.19 -6.12 11.70
CA ALA A 186 -3.03 -6.79 12.99
C ALA A 186 -3.82 -8.10 13.04
N ALA A 187 -5.06 -8.09 12.58
CA ALA A 187 -5.92 -9.28 12.54
C ALA A 187 -5.36 -10.38 11.62
N TRP A 188 -4.78 -9.98 10.47
CA TRP A 188 -4.07 -10.91 9.60
C TRP A 188 -2.85 -11.53 10.28
N TYR A 189 -2.04 -10.72 10.94
CA TYR A 189 -0.86 -11.20 11.64
C TYR A 189 -1.22 -12.13 12.80
N GLU A 190 -2.26 -11.82 13.58
CA GLU A 190 -2.79 -12.69 14.62
C GLU A 190 -3.22 -14.06 14.06
N LEU A 191 -3.88 -14.08 12.90
CA LEU A 191 -4.35 -15.30 12.26
C LEU A 191 -3.22 -16.17 11.68
N THR A 192 -2.18 -15.53 11.09
CA THR A 192 -1.22 -16.21 10.21
C THR A 192 0.23 -16.15 10.64
N ASN A 193 0.57 -15.18 11.47
CA ASN A 193 1.94 -14.79 11.82
C ASN A 193 2.81 -14.45 10.59
N LEU A 194 2.19 -13.88 9.53
CA LEU A 194 2.82 -13.52 8.27
C LEU A 194 2.51 -12.06 7.92
N PRO A 195 3.37 -11.38 7.11
CA PRO A 195 3.05 -10.10 6.53
C PRO A 195 1.82 -10.17 5.60
N PHE A 196 1.14 -9.04 5.42
CA PHE A 196 0.08 -8.92 4.42
C PHE A 196 0.48 -7.95 3.30
N VAL A 197 0.22 -8.34 2.05
CA VAL A 197 0.50 -7.56 0.85
C VAL A 197 -0.80 -6.90 0.36
N TYR A 198 -0.84 -5.57 0.36
CA TYR A 198 -2.01 -4.78 -0.06
C TYR A 198 -1.98 -4.41 -1.53
N ALA A 199 -0.84 -3.90 -2.00
CA ALA A 199 -0.68 -3.41 -3.36
C ALA A 199 0.69 -3.80 -3.94
N VAL A 200 0.72 -3.94 -5.26
CA VAL A 200 1.91 -4.28 -6.05
C VAL A 200 1.95 -3.47 -7.34
N TRP A 201 3.12 -3.31 -7.93
CA TRP A 201 3.24 -2.86 -9.30
C TRP A 201 2.80 -3.98 -10.25
N ALA A 202 1.63 -3.81 -10.86
CA ALA A 202 1.14 -4.67 -11.92
C ALA A 202 1.69 -4.17 -13.27
N LEU A 203 2.33 -5.06 -14.02
CA LEU A 203 2.90 -4.80 -15.34
C LEU A 203 2.07 -5.52 -16.39
N ARG A 204 1.62 -4.81 -17.43
CA ARG A 204 0.87 -5.41 -18.53
C ARG A 204 1.75 -6.38 -19.32
N ARG A 205 1.30 -7.60 -19.52
CA ARG A 205 2.00 -8.58 -20.34
C ARG A 205 2.00 -8.18 -21.82
N GLY A 206 3.04 -8.58 -22.53
CA GLY A 206 3.20 -8.28 -23.97
C GLY A 206 3.81 -6.91 -24.27
N VAL A 207 4.14 -6.13 -23.25
CA VAL A 207 4.91 -4.89 -23.36
C VAL A 207 6.35 -5.19 -22.97
N GLU A 208 7.34 -4.77 -23.80
CA GLU A 208 8.74 -4.79 -23.38
C GLU A 208 8.96 -3.71 -22.32
N ASN A 209 9.13 -4.13 -21.07
CA ASN A 209 9.09 -3.25 -19.91
C ASN A 209 10.36 -3.27 -19.04
N ALA A 210 11.47 -3.82 -19.53
CA ALA A 210 12.72 -3.88 -18.77
C ALA A 210 13.23 -2.49 -18.32
N PRO A 211 13.20 -1.43 -19.16
CA PRO A 211 13.54 -0.07 -18.72
C PRO A 211 12.58 0.44 -17.64
N LEU A 212 11.28 0.21 -17.79
CA LEU A 212 10.27 0.61 -16.82
C LEU A 212 10.49 -0.07 -15.46
N ARG A 213 10.75 -1.38 -15.44
CA ARG A 213 11.05 -2.11 -14.21
C ARG A 213 12.24 -1.54 -13.46
N ARG A 214 13.29 -1.14 -14.20
CA ARG A 214 14.46 -0.49 -13.62
C ARG A 214 14.08 0.86 -12.99
N LEU A 215 13.37 1.72 -13.72
CA LEU A 215 12.93 3.04 -13.22
C LEU A 215 12.07 2.93 -11.97
N LEU A 216 11.13 1.99 -11.92
CA LEU A 216 10.29 1.78 -10.73
C LEU A 216 11.10 1.30 -9.52
N ARG A 217 12.17 0.52 -9.74
CA ARG A 217 13.10 0.14 -8.66
C ARG A 217 13.93 1.32 -8.18
N GLU A 218 14.48 2.10 -9.12
CA GLU A 218 15.24 3.30 -8.81
C GLU A 218 14.38 4.30 -8.02
N ALA A 219 13.12 4.51 -8.42
CA ALA A 219 12.18 5.36 -7.70
C ALA A 219 11.93 4.85 -6.25
N ARG A 220 11.69 3.54 -6.08
CA ARG A 220 11.55 2.95 -4.75
C ARG A 220 12.81 3.13 -3.91
N ASP A 221 13.99 2.83 -4.46
CA ASP A 221 15.26 2.95 -3.74
C ASP A 221 15.52 4.40 -3.34
N PHE A 222 15.28 5.34 -4.26
CA PHE A 222 15.37 6.77 -3.97
C PHE A 222 14.36 7.20 -2.90
N GLY A 223 13.12 6.72 -2.95
CA GLY A 223 12.11 7.01 -1.94
C GLY A 223 12.47 6.49 -0.55
N LEU A 224 13.04 5.28 -0.46
CA LEU A 224 13.46 4.72 0.83
C LEU A 224 14.71 5.42 1.38
N ASP A 225 15.69 5.73 0.54
CA ASP A 225 16.89 6.45 0.94
C ASP A 225 16.60 7.92 1.36
N THR A 226 15.49 8.48 0.86
CA THR A 226 15.04 9.84 1.20
C THR A 226 13.78 9.86 2.07
N LEU A 227 13.43 8.75 2.73
CA LEU A 227 12.21 8.60 3.52
C LEU A 227 12.10 9.68 4.61
N ASP A 228 13.18 10.00 5.29
CA ASP A 228 13.22 11.09 6.28
C ASP A 228 12.87 12.45 5.66
N THR A 229 13.32 12.71 4.43
CA THR A 229 13.00 13.94 3.69
C THR A 229 11.50 13.95 3.33
N ILE A 230 10.95 12.84 2.86
CA ILE A 230 9.51 12.69 2.61
C ILE A 230 8.72 12.98 3.89
N ILE A 231 9.07 12.33 5.00
CA ILE A 231 8.41 12.51 6.30
C ILE A 231 8.42 13.98 6.75
N ARG A 232 9.53 14.69 6.55
CA ARG A 232 9.69 16.11 6.96
C ARG A 232 8.95 17.07 6.03
N SER A 233 8.92 16.81 4.73
CA SER A 233 8.34 17.72 3.73
C SER A 233 6.82 17.62 3.63
N ARG A 234 6.23 16.50 4.02
CA ARG A 234 4.78 16.31 3.99
C ARG A 234 4.11 17.04 5.17
N THR A 235 2.88 17.46 4.96
CA THR A 235 2.11 18.24 5.96
C THR A 235 0.88 17.52 6.49
N GLU A 236 0.49 16.42 5.87
CA GLU A 236 -0.58 15.56 6.33
C GLU A 236 -0.19 14.91 7.66
N TYR A 237 -1.02 14.97 8.64
CA TYR A 237 -0.79 14.43 9.99
C TYR A 237 0.40 15.05 10.73
N THR A 238 0.69 14.61 11.96
CA THR A 238 1.86 15.04 12.71
C THR A 238 3.14 14.38 12.19
N TYR A 239 4.30 15.01 12.45
CA TYR A 239 5.59 14.42 12.08
C TYR A 239 5.79 13.03 12.70
N ASP A 240 5.49 12.87 13.99
CA ASP A 240 5.66 11.60 14.70
C ASP A 240 4.76 10.51 14.12
N PHE A 241 3.52 10.85 13.76
CA PHE A 241 2.62 9.92 13.08
C PHE A 241 3.18 9.47 11.73
N ARG A 242 3.63 10.41 10.88
CA ARG A 242 4.21 10.06 9.57
C ARG A 242 5.46 9.19 9.71
N LYS A 243 6.31 9.51 10.68
CA LYS A 243 7.52 8.72 10.98
C LYS A 243 7.19 7.29 11.37
N ASP A 244 6.22 7.13 12.26
CA ASP A 244 5.75 5.83 12.72
C ASP A 244 5.05 5.06 11.58
N TYR A 245 4.12 5.70 10.88
CA TYR A 245 3.34 5.10 9.82
C TYR A 245 4.21 4.64 8.64
N LEU A 246 5.01 5.53 8.05
CA LEU A 246 5.83 5.23 6.87
C LEU A 246 7.09 4.44 7.19
N GLY A 247 7.65 4.61 8.40
CA GLY A 247 8.91 3.99 8.79
C GLY A 247 8.78 2.66 9.52
N TRP A 248 7.57 2.36 10.08
CA TRP A 248 7.37 1.16 10.89
C TRP A 248 6.18 0.31 10.43
N HIS A 249 5.02 0.92 10.16
CA HIS A 249 3.80 0.16 9.83
C HIS A 249 3.78 -0.28 8.37
N ILE A 250 4.33 0.53 7.45
CA ILE A 250 4.34 0.20 6.03
C ILE A 250 5.68 -0.39 5.62
N HIS A 251 5.63 -1.54 4.95
CA HIS A 251 6.77 -2.19 4.31
C HIS A 251 6.70 -2.02 2.80
N TYR A 252 7.86 -1.75 2.17
CA TYR A 252 7.96 -1.46 0.74
C TYR A 252 8.66 -2.55 -0.06
N HIS A 253 8.85 -3.71 0.54
CA HIS A 253 9.50 -4.86 -0.11
C HIS A 253 8.52 -6.02 -0.31
N LEU A 254 8.81 -6.84 -1.29
CA LEU A 254 8.12 -8.09 -1.57
C LEU A 254 9.14 -9.23 -1.48
N GLY A 255 9.53 -9.56 -0.27
CA GLY A 255 10.51 -10.61 0.03
C GLY A 255 9.87 -11.99 0.18
N SER A 256 10.62 -12.92 0.76
CA SER A 256 10.18 -14.30 0.98
C SER A 256 8.96 -14.39 1.91
N ASP A 257 8.93 -13.55 2.95
CA ASP A 257 7.86 -13.60 3.95
C ASP A 257 6.58 -12.97 3.43
N GLU A 258 6.67 -11.85 2.68
CA GLU A 258 5.53 -11.25 1.98
C GLU A 258 4.94 -12.22 0.94
N LYS A 259 5.78 -12.93 0.19
CA LYS A 259 5.34 -13.97 -0.75
C LYS A 259 4.67 -15.16 -0.04
N ARG A 260 5.14 -15.55 1.15
CA ARG A 260 4.47 -16.56 1.98
C ARG A 260 3.11 -16.06 2.47
N GLY A 261 3.04 -14.79 2.90
CA GLY A 261 1.78 -14.14 3.27
C GLY A 261 0.79 -14.10 2.10
N LEU A 262 1.27 -13.71 0.91
CA LEU A 262 0.46 -13.72 -0.32
C LEU A 262 -0.04 -15.13 -0.68
N ALA A 263 0.82 -16.14 -0.61
CA ALA A 263 0.42 -17.54 -0.86
C ALA A 263 -0.64 -18.01 0.15
N LYS A 264 -0.50 -17.64 1.43
CA LYS A 264 -1.49 -17.94 2.47
C LYS A 264 -2.82 -17.23 2.19
N PHE A 265 -2.78 -15.99 1.74
CA PHE A 265 -3.98 -15.25 1.36
C PHE A 265 -4.70 -15.90 0.17
N MET A 266 -3.97 -16.32 -0.87
CA MET A 266 -4.52 -17.04 -2.01
C MET A 266 -5.17 -18.37 -1.60
N GLU A 267 -4.54 -19.12 -0.67
CA GLU A 267 -5.11 -20.35 -0.09
C GLU A 267 -6.48 -20.05 0.56
N LEU A 268 -6.55 -19.01 1.39
CA LEU A 268 -7.78 -18.63 2.09
C LEU A 268 -8.86 -18.09 1.15
N LEU A 269 -8.49 -17.30 0.13
CA LEU A 269 -9.42 -16.86 -0.92
C LEU A 269 -10.07 -18.07 -1.63
N ARG A 270 -9.27 -19.08 -1.99
CA ARG A 270 -9.78 -20.33 -2.59
C ARG A 270 -10.68 -21.11 -1.64
N ARG A 271 -10.27 -21.25 -0.38
CA ARG A 271 -11.02 -21.95 0.67
C ARG A 271 -12.41 -21.35 0.87
N HIS A 272 -12.51 -20.02 0.84
CA HIS A 272 -13.76 -19.29 1.06
C HIS A 272 -14.53 -18.96 -0.23
N GLY A 273 -14.07 -19.45 -1.39
CA GLY A 273 -14.79 -19.26 -2.65
C GLY A 273 -14.85 -17.79 -3.11
N CYS A 274 -13.80 -17.02 -2.84
CA CYS A 274 -13.74 -15.59 -3.15
C CYS A 274 -13.45 -15.29 -4.64
N GLY A 275 -13.64 -16.24 -5.54
CA GLY A 275 -13.44 -16.08 -6.97
C GLY A 275 -12.38 -17.03 -7.53
N HIS A 276 -12.11 -16.88 -8.84
CA HIS A 276 -11.03 -17.61 -9.49
C HIS A 276 -9.70 -16.92 -9.24
N ILE A 277 -8.71 -17.67 -8.74
CA ILE A 277 -7.41 -17.12 -8.34
C ILE A 277 -6.33 -17.66 -9.26
N PHE A 278 -5.71 -16.77 -10.02
CA PHE A 278 -4.55 -17.07 -10.87
C PHE A 278 -3.26 -17.05 -10.05
N GLU A 279 -2.28 -17.87 -10.46
CA GLU A 279 -0.94 -17.81 -9.86
C GLU A 279 -0.20 -16.55 -10.34
N PRO A 280 0.33 -15.72 -9.43
CA PRO A 280 1.05 -14.52 -9.81
C PRO A 280 2.39 -14.86 -10.45
N ARG A 281 2.76 -14.12 -11.50
CA ARG A 281 4.07 -14.21 -12.14
C ARG A 281 4.90 -13.02 -11.68
N PHE A 282 6.06 -13.30 -11.10
CA PHE A 282 7.01 -12.29 -10.64
C PHE A 282 8.08 -12.07 -11.70
N VAL A 283 8.36 -10.80 -12.01
CA VAL A 283 9.39 -10.39 -12.98
C VAL A 283 10.41 -9.47 -12.33
N VAL A 284 11.69 -9.73 -12.60
CA VAL A 284 12.82 -8.96 -12.05
C VAL A 284 13.20 -7.81 -12.95
#